data_2f0873230ce0539102cabd7297ae7184
#
_entry.id   2f0873230ce0539102cabd7297ae7184
#
_cell.length_a   1.000
_cell.length_b   1.000
_cell.length_c   1.000
_cell.angle_alpha   90.00
_cell.angle_beta   90.00
_cell.angle_gamma   90.00
#
_symmetry.space_group_name_H-M   'P 1'
#
loop_
_entity.id
_entity.type
_entity.pdbx_description
1 polymer ?
#
loop_
_entity_poly.entity_id
_entity_poly.type
_entity_poly.pdbx_seq_one_letter_code
_entity_poly.pdbx_strand_id
1 'polypeptide(L)'
;MIRIIIMSNNVIQLDKSKCKACYSCIRACPVKAIYVHGKSVFPHIEERKCILCGTCIGVCAYHAISYFDSKKNIRQLLNSKEKVVALCAPSIAGEFYDITDYRKFVKMIRLLGFSYVMEMAFGVDIIAEKFRKLTHDDFNGKYYITSCCPSVVHLIEKIYPELIGNLVPFVSPIAACAITARKMYGDDLKVVHITPCVAAKKEVDRNTGLARINEVLTFKELRELFDEFNISETFSEFSDFDEPLGFRGSMYPISQGFLEASSLDIRLLKENTITAEGKSSVHAVKQFMEHYNTIKHNFNIFYCEGCIMGPGTSKNGEKYKRYALVKDYINRRLANFDTEKWIFHMDTHSDYKELETTFTNKKYELPLPDESEIETALDRITRRNDHKEVNCGACGFDTCKELAFAIVQNTAIPEMCVTSAQIGNRESSHISKKMEEELGMLKNELKTTKITLDETKKLLYDKNEALSIFVRGLSAGIVFCDENLKIVESNLEFIEILGEDVKDIHEVIPYLIVADLKTLLPPVLITQFQFILNRDETQINRDVEIDGKWVNISIFQLIQKKLVGAVFRNLHSKEVRPEEIIHRVTEVIEENLRQVQQIGFILGEGAAKTEKMLNSIIKSYE
;
A
#
# COMPACT_ATOMS: atom_id res chain seq x y z
N MET A 1 44.89 7.97 -0.24
CA MET A 1 43.70 8.83 0.03
C MET A 1 42.50 8.21 -0.68
N ILE A 2 41.89 7.18 -0.08
CA ILE A 2 40.71 6.51 -0.63
C ILE A 2 39.52 7.22 0.04
N ARG A 3 38.89 8.10 -0.73
CA ARG A 3 37.60 8.70 -0.38
C ARG A 3 36.55 7.57 -0.44
N ILE A 4 36.28 6.91 0.69
CA ILE A 4 35.12 6.05 0.80
C ILE A 4 33.91 6.98 0.62
N ILE A 5 33.27 6.85 -0.53
CA ILE A 5 31.95 7.43 -0.76
C ILE A 5 31.03 6.75 0.24
N ILE A 6 30.80 7.41 1.37
CA ILE A 6 29.75 7.03 2.30
C ILE A 6 28.45 7.34 1.57
N MET A 7 27.90 6.33 0.87
CA MET A 7 26.47 6.34 0.54
C MET A 7 25.77 6.55 1.88
N SER A 8 24.98 7.61 2.00
CA SER A 8 24.15 7.89 3.15
C SER A 8 23.12 6.76 3.29
N ASN A 9 23.54 5.67 3.95
CA ASN A 9 22.61 4.62 4.29
C ASN A 9 21.76 5.16 5.44
N ASN A 10 20.51 5.43 5.16
CA ASN A 10 19.54 5.82 6.19
C ASN A 10 19.57 4.80 7.32
N VAL A 11 19.72 5.28 8.56
CA VAL A 11 19.72 4.40 9.73
C VAL A 11 18.43 3.60 9.82
N ILE A 12 17.29 4.22 9.58
CA ILE A 12 15.99 3.52 9.49
C ILE A 12 15.66 3.25 8.02
N GLN A 13 15.34 2.00 7.71
CA GLN A 13 15.15 1.51 6.35
C GLN A 13 13.76 0.90 6.18
N LEU A 14 13.17 1.07 4.99
CA LEU A 14 11.89 0.49 4.61
C LEU A 14 12.08 -0.52 3.48
N ASP A 15 11.70 -1.76 3.73
CA ASP A 15 11.56 -2.80 2.72
C ASP A 15 10.14 -2.74 2.11
N LYS A 16 10.06 -2.17 0.90
CA LYS A 16 8.78 -2.02 0.20
C LYS A 16 8.13 -3.36 -0.16
N SER A 17 8.90 -4.43 -0.32
CA SER A 17 8.38 -5.76 -0.67
C SER A 17 7.55 -6.37 0.46
N LYS A 18 7.90 -6.07 1.72
CA LYS A 18 7.19 -6.50 2.91
C LYS A 18 6.09 -5.54 3.34
N CYS A 19 6.14 -4.28 2.90
CA CYS A 19 5.22 -3.24 3.33
C CYS A 19 3.80 -3.49 2.79
N LYS A 20 2.81 -3.44 3.67
CA LYS A 20 1.37 -3.55 3.33
C LYS A 20 0.63 -2.21 3.39
N ALA A 21 1.34 -1.09 3.40
CA ALA A 21 0.77 0.26 3.45
C ALA A 21 -0.29 0.46 4.55
N CYS A 22 -0.13 -0.20 5.69
CA CYS A 22 -1.08 -0.10 6.82
C CYS A 22 -0.96 1.20 7.62
N TYR A 23 0.07 1.99 7.38
CA TYR A 23 0.37 3.30 7.99
C TYR A 23 0.53 3.33 9.52
N SER A 24 0.66 2.18 10.17
CA SER A 24 0.90 2.13 11.62
C SER A 24 2.17 2.89 12.02
N CYS A 25 3.23 2.83 11.21
CA CYS A 25 4.47 3.58 11.41
C CYS A 25 4.29 5.10 11.32
N ILE A 26 3.40 5.59 10.44
CA ILE A 26 3.08 7.01 10.30
C ILE A 26 2.34 7.48 11.54
N ARG A 27 1.28 6.76 11.93
CA ARG A 27 0.50 7.06 13.14
C ARG A 27 1.34 7.08 14.41
N ALA A 28 2.26 6.13 14.52
CA ALA A 28 3.12 5.99 15.70
C ALA A 28 4.32 6.95 15.74
N CYS A 29 4.63 7.63 14.63
CA CYS A 29 5.80 8.52 14.58
C CYS A 29 5.56 9.80 15.40
N PRO A 30 6.30 10.04 16.49
CA PRO A 30 6.04 11.16 17.39
C PRO A 30 6.35 12.54 16.77
N VAL A 31 7.23 12.57 15.77
CA VAL A 31 7.68 13.81 15.11
C VAL A 31 7.25 13.90 13.65
N LYS A 32 6.34 13.01 13.22
CA LYS A 32 5.82 12.97 11.84
C LYS A 32 6.93 12.96 10.76
N ALA A 33 8.02 12.24 11.05
CA ALA A 33 9.11 12.02 10.11
C ALA A 33 8.79 10.92 9.07
N ILE A 34 7.69 10.18 9.23
CA ILE A 34 7.23 9.15 8.30
C ILE A 34 5.91 9.61 7.72
N TYR A 35 5.84 9.68 6.40
CA TYR A 35 4.66 10.18 5.70
C TYR A 35 4.49 9.52 4.33
N VAL A 36 3.33 9.72 3.71
CA VAL A 36 3.06 9.32 2.33
C VAL A 36 3.17 10.55 1.43
N HIS A 37 3.89 10.42 0.33
CA HIS A 37 4.15 11.53 -0.59
C HIS A 37 3.50 11.28 -1.96
N GLY A 38 2.72 12.24 -2.42
CA GLY A 38 2.11 12.25 -3.75
C GLY A 38 1.24 11.01 -4.01
N LYS A 39 1.47 10.32 -5.13
CA LYS A 39 0.73 9.11 -5.55
C LYS A 39 1.31 7.80 -4.97
N SER A 40 2.36 7.87 -4.16
CA SER A 40 2.93 6.67 -3.54
C SER A 40 2.00 6.12 -2.48
N VAL A 41 1.79 4.81 -2.47
CA VAL A 41 1.10 4.11 -1.38
C VAL A 41 2.06 3.73 -0.25
N PHE A 42 3.38 3.75 -0.50
CA PHE A 42 4.39 3.37 0.49
C PHE A 42 4.85 4.57 1.30
N PRO A 43 5.07 4.38 2.63
CA PRO A 43 5.63 5.41 3.49
C PRO A 43 7.03 5.84 3.03
N HIS A 44 7.32 7.11 3.21
CA HIS A 44 8.66 7.70 3.10
C HIS A 44 9.17 8.09 4.48
N ILE A 45 10.46 7.94 4.73
CA ILE A 45 11.11 8.32 5.99
C ILE A 45 11.99 9.53 5.72
N GLU A 46 11.64 10.67 6.31
CA GLU A 46 12.42 11.91 6.21
C GLU A 46 13.50 11.93 7.30
N GLU A 47 14.74 11.67 6.91
CA GLU A 47 15.88 11.63 7.84
C GLU A 47 16.09 12.93 8.59
N ARG A 48 15.87 14.07 7.94
CA ARG A 48 16.07 15.39 8.56
C ARG A 48 15.12 15.64 9.72
N LYS A 49 13.93 15.00 9.74
CA LYS A 49 12.98 15.04 10.86
C LYS A 49 13.13 13.85 11.81
N CYS A 50 13.66 12.72 11.34
CA CYS A 50 13.70 11.48 12.11
C CYS A 50 14.64 11.61 13.33
N ILE A 51 14.10 11.32 14.53
CA ILE A 51 14.85 11.30 15.81
C ILE A 51 15.43 9.92 16.13
N LEU A 52 15.30 8.95 15.24
CA LEU A 52 15.85 7.60 15.35
C LEU A 52 15.35 6.80 16.58
N CYS A 53 14.18 7.14 17.13
CA CYS A 53 13.63 6.51 18.33
C CYS A 53 13.24 5.03 18.15
N GLY A 54 13.10 4.54 16.91
CA GLY A 54 12.78 3.14 16.60
C GLY A 54 11.32 2.72 16.84
N THR A 55 10.42 3.63 17.25
CA THR A 55 8.99 3.30 17.46
C THR A 55 8.35 2.64 16.23
N CYS A 56 8.71 3.11 15.02
CA CYS A 56 8.22 2.56 13.77
C CYS A 56 8.62 1.10 13.53
N ILE A 57 9.78 0.67 14.07
CA ILE A 57 10.24 -0.73 14.00
C ILE A 57 9.33 -1.62 14.86
N GLY A 58 9.05 -1.15 16.09
CA GLY A 58 8.23 -1.90 17.07
C GLY A 58 6.79 -2.11 16.62
N VAL A 59 6.17 -1.10 15.95
CA VAL A 59 4.75 -1.17 15.52
C VAL A 59 4.56 -1.83 14.16
N CYS A 60 5.61 -2.16 13.42
CA CYS A 60 5.50 -2.78 12.11
C CYS A 60 5.27 -4.28 12.22
N ALA A 61 4.01 -4.71 12.15
CA ALA A 61 3.62 -6.13 12.21
C ALA A 61 4.23 -6.99 11.07
N TYR A 62 4.56 -6.38 9.94
CA TYR A 62 5.13 -7.05 8.77
C TYR A 62 6.66 -7.00 8.72
N HIS A 63 7.31 -6.44 9.75
CA HIS A 63 8.77 -6.29 9.80
C HIS A 63 9.36 -5.61 8.55
N ALA A 64 8.59 -4.74 7.92
CA ALA A 64 9.01 -3.97 6.75
C ALA A 64 9.94 -2.81 7.10
N ILE A 65 9.99 -2.39 8.38
CA ILE A 65 10.90 -1.35 8.86
C ILE A 65 11.98 -2.00 9.70
N SER A 66 13.22 -1.71 9.35
CA SER A 66 14.43 -2.18 10.02
C SER A 66 15.40 -1.02 10.22
N TYR A 67 16.56 -1.31 10.74
CA TYR A 67 17.68 -0.37 10.83
C TYR A 67 18.90 -0.93 10.13
N PHE A 68 19.86 -0.05 9.82
CA PHE A 68 21.12 -0.41 9.16
C PHE A 68 21.85 -1.50 9.95
N ASP A 69 22.25 -2.57 9.27
CA ASP A 69 22.97 -3.71 9.85
C ASP A 69 24.48 -3.44 9.87
N SER A 70 25.05 -3.33 11.06
CA SER A 70 26.47 -3.03 11.28
C SER A 70 27.39 -4.26 11.28
N LYS A 71 26.87 -5.49 11.22
CA LYS A 71 27.67 -6.71 11.37
C LYS A 71 28.81 -6.80 10.33
N LYS A 72 28.55 -6.38 9.08
CA LYS A 72 29.60 -6.36 8.05
C LYS A 72 30.75 -5.44 8.40
N ASN A 73 30.45 -4.23 8.88
CA ASN A 73 31.46 -3.24 9.26
C ASN A 73 32.26 -3.73 10.47
N ILE A 74 31.58 -4.33 11.45
CA ILE A 74 32.19 -4.92 12.63
C ILE A 74 33.19 -6.02 12.25
N ARG A 75 32.79 -6.96 11.38
CA ARG A 75 33.72 -8.02 10.91
C ARG A 75 34.96 -7.44 10.24
N GLN A 76 34.79 -6.42 9.40
CA GLN A 76 35.92 -5.75 8.75
C GLN A 76 36.85 -5.09 9.77
N LEU A 77 36.28 -4.46 10.81
CA LEU A 77 37.02 -3.81 11.86
C LEU A 77 37.80 -4.82 12.72
N LEU A 78 37.17 -5.91 13.14
CA LEU A 78 37.79 -6.96 13.97
C LEU A 78 38.85 -7.75 13.21
N ASN A 79 38.73 -7.89 11.89
CA ASN A 79 39.76 -8.53 11.04
C ASN A 79 40.89 -7.58 10.66
N SER A 80 40.85 -6.32 11.06
CA SER A 80 41.97 -5.37 10.84
C SER A 80 43.08 -5.60 11.85
N LYS A 81 44.23 -4.92 11.64
CA LYS A 81 45.35 -4.95 12.58
C LYS A 81 45.17 -3.97 13.75
N GLU A 82 44.04 -3.23 13.79
CA GLU A 82 43.80 -2.21 14.80
C GLU A 82 43.27 -2.83 16.09
N LYS A 83 43.64 -2.24 17.22
CA LYS A 83 43.02 -2.60 18.51
C LYS A 83 41.61 -2.07 18.58
N VAL A 84 40.67 -2.92 18.98
CA VAL A 84 39.24 -2.60 19.05
C VAL A 84 38.74 -2.81 20.47
N VAL A 85 38.11 -1.79 21.06
CA VAL A 85 37.39 -1.91 22.31
C VAL A 85 35.90 -2.03 22.12
N ALA A 86 35.27 -2.96 22.82
CA ALA A 86 33.83 -3.04 22.98
C ALA A 86 33.41 -2.25 24.21
N LEU A 87 32.59 -1.20 24.03
CA LEU A 87 31.98 -0.46 25.14
C LEU A 87 30.53 -0.95 25.30
N CYS A 88 30.25 -1.72 26.34
CA CYS A 88 28.98 -2.41 26.55
C CYS A 88 28.05 -1.56 27.41
N ALA A 89 26.81 -1.35 26.96
CA ALA A 89 25.77 -0.72 27.76
C ALA A 89 25.41 -1.61 28.98
N PRO A 90 25.20 -1.06 30.19
CA PRO A 90 24.90 -1.85 31.39
C PRO A 90 23.60 -2.66 31.33
N SER A 91 22.76 -2.43 30.31
CA SER A 91 21.51 -3.19 30.05
C SER A 91 21.72 -4.61 29.53
N ILE A 92 22.96 -5.08 29.34
CA ILE A 92 23.29 -6.44 28.86
C ILE A 92 22.57 -7.53 29.64
N ALA A 93 22.48 -7.44 30.97
CA ALA A 93 21.83 -8.43 31.80
C ALA A 93 20.31 -8.57 31.53
N GLY A 94 19.68 -7.52 31.07
CA GLY A 94 18.26 -7.56 30.67
C GLY A 94 18.03 -8.24 29.33
N GLU A 95 19.03 -8.31 28.46
CA GLU A 95 18.95 -8.95 27.15
C GLU A 95 19.54 -10.37 27.14
N PHE A 96 20.72 -10.54 27.74
CA PHE A 96 21.47 -11.79 27.74
C PHE A 96 21.26 -12.60 29.05
N TYR A 97 19.99 -12.72 29.44
CA TYR A 97 19.60 -13.43 30.67
C TYR A 97 19.77 -14.96 30.59
N ASP A 98 20.02 -15.47 29.41
CA ASP A 98 20.39 -16.86 29.12
C ASP A 98 21.87 -17.14 29.45
N ILE A 99 22.68 -16.11 29.73
CA ILE A 99 24.05 -16.22 30.18
C ILE A 99 24.09 -16.09 31.70
N THR A 100 24.60 -17.11 32.38
CA THR A 100 24.51 -17.22 33.85
C THR A 100 25.40 -16.22 34.59
N ASP A 101 26.55 -15.85 33.99
CA ASP A 101 27.52 -14.92 34.57
C ASP A 101 27.99 -13.89 33.53
N TYR A 102 27.98 -12.60 33.88
CA TYR A 102 28.43 -11.53 33.00
C TYR A 102 29.90 -11.67 32.55
N ARG A 103 30.76 -12.32 33.36
CA ARG A 103 32.16 -12.56 33.01
C ARG A 103 32.29 -13.55 31.84
N LYS A 104 31.37 -14.50 31.69
CA LYS A 104 31.28 -15.34 30.51
C LYS A 104 30.84 -14.56 29.27
N PHE A 105 29.88 -13.64 29.44
CA PHE A 105 29.49 -12.72 28.38
C PHE A 105 30.68 -11.86 27.90
N VAL A 106 31.50 -11.33 28.81
CA VAL A 106 32.71 -10.60 28.47
C VAL A 106 33.69 -11.50 27.68
N LYS A 107 33.87 -12.74 28.10
CA LYS A 107 34.70 -13.70 27.34
C LYS A 107 34.16 -13.96 25.95
N MET A 108 32.85 -14.11 25.79
CA MET A 108 32.21 -14.30 24.48
C MET A 108 32.51 -13.12 23.54
N ILE A 109 32.49 -11.89 24.03
CA ILE A 109 32.88 -10.70 23.26
C ILE A 109 34.36 -10.76 22.86
N ARG A 110 35.24 -11.16 23.77
CA ARG A 110 36.67 -11.32 23.44
C ARG A 110 36.90 -12.39 22.37
N LEU A 111 36.10 -13.46 22.38
CA LEU A 111 36.17 -14.52 21.34
C LEU A 111 35.76 -14.02 19.95
N LEU A 112 34.97 -12.93 19.85
CA LEU A 112 34.72 -12.26 18.56
C LEU A 112 35.93 -11.52 18.01
N GLY A 113 36.99 -11.29 18.84
CA GLY A 113 38.22 -10.61 18.42
C GLY A 113 38.41 -9.20 19.01
N PHE A 114 37.60 -8.78 19.97
CA PHE A 114 37.81 -7.50 20.65
C PHE A 114 39.06 -7.55 21.56
N SER A 115 39.92 -6.52 21.47
CA SER A 115 41.13 -6.40 22.27
C SER A 115 40.84 -6.03 23.72
N TYR A 116 39.82 -5.17 23.89
CA TYR A 116 39.37 -4.69 25.22
C TYR A 116 37.85 -4.75 25.28
N VAL A 117 37.30 -4.99 26.46
CA VAL A 117 35.84 -5.03 26.72
C VAL A 117 35.57 -4.23 28.00
N MET A 118 34.97 -3.06 27.86
CA MET A 118 34.67 -2.17 28.97
C MET A 118 33.17 -1.98 29.13
N GLU A 119 32.71 -1.69 30.33
CA GLU A 119 31.34 -1.29 30.56
C GLU A 119 31.20 0.24 30.44
N MET A 120 30.16 0.71 29.72
CA MET A 120 29.88 2.14 29.57
C MET A 120 29.57 2.87 30.90
N ALA A 121 29.33 2.12 31.97
CA ALA A 121 28.93 2.65 33.27
C ALA A 121 29.89 3.71 33.83
N PHE A 122 31.19 3.58 33.60
CA PHE A 122 32.17 4.59 34.02
C PHE A 122 31.96 5.94 33.32
N GLY A 123 31.68 5.93 32.03
CA GLY A 123 31.30 7.15 31.29
C GLY A 123 30.00 7.79 31.80
N VAL A 124 29.07 6.95 32.30
CA VAL A 124 27.86 7.47 32.98
C VAL A 124 28.24 8.17 34.30
N ASP A 125 29.10 7.57 35.12
CA ASP A 125 29.56 8.18 36.40
C ASP A 125 30.17 9.57 36.17
N ILE A 126 31.03 9.71 35.14
CA ILE A 126 31.63 11.00 34.76
C ILE A 126 30.54 12.05 34.42
N ILE A 127 29.61 11.69 33.51
CA ILE A 127 28.60 12.64 33.06
C ILE A 127 27.58 12.95 34.16
N ALA A 128 27.26 12.00 35.02
CA ALA A 128 26.38 12.17 36.17
C ALA A 128 26.98 13.13 37.21
N GLU A 129 28.28 13.01 37.48
CA GLU A 129 29.00 13.93 38.35
C GLU A 129 29.03 15.36 37.78
N LYS A 130 29.31 15.51 36.49
CA LYS A 130 29.26 16.82 35.82
C LYS A 130 27.83 17.40 35.79
N PHE A 131 26.82 16.59 35.64
CA PHE A 131 25.41 17.01 35.73
C PHE A 131 25.08 17.51 37.13
N ARG A 132 25.52 16.80 38.17
CA ARG A 132 25.36 17.21 39.56
C ARG A 132 26.02 18.57 39.81
N LYS A 133 27.29 18.74 39.41
CA LYS A 133 28.01 20.03 39.54
C LYS A 133 27.23 21.15 38.86
N LEU A 134 26.82 20.98 37.62
CA LEU A 134 26.12 21.99 36.83
C LEU A 134 24.74 22.38 37.40
N THR A 135 23.98 21.43 37.95
CA THR A 135 22.57 21.62 38.33
C THR A 135 22.34 21.81 39.82
N HIS A 136 23.35 21.53 40.65
CA HIS A 136 23.26 21.63 42.08
C HIS A 136 24.41 22.51 42.66
N ASP A 137 25.67 22.13 42.47
CA ASP A 137 26.79 22.81 43.12
C ASP A 137 27.02 24.21 42.53
N ASP A 138 27.01 24.34 41.21
CA ASP A 138 27.22 25.58 40.44
C ASP A 138 25.91 26.15 39.86
N PHE A 139 24.78 25.87 40.49
CA PHE A 139 23.47 26.29 39.99
C PHE A 139 23.34 27.80 39.88
N ASN A 140 23.10 28.28 38.67
CA ASN A 140 23.03 29.71 38.33
C ASN A 140 21.62 30.20 37.94
N GLY A 141 20.58 29.45 38.29
CA GLY A 141 19.20 29.78 37.97
C GLY A 141 18.72 29.26 36.61
N LYS A 142 19.56 28.54 35.85
CA LYS A 142 19.23 27.94 34.57
C LYS A 142 18.92 26.45 34.72
N TYR A 143 17.82 26.02 34.12
CA TYR A 143 17.40 24.63 34.12
C TYR A 143 17.77 23.94 32.81
N TYR A 144 18.09 22.65 32.88
CA TYR A 144 18.67 21.89 31.83
C TYR A 144 17.85 20.61 31.50
N ILE A 145 18.01 20.13 30.28
CA ILE A 145 17.54 18.82 29.81
C ILE A 145 18.77 17.94 29.61
N THR A 146 18.75 16.71 30.13
CA THR A 146 19.88 15.78 29.98
C THR A 146 20.14 15.45 28.48
N SER A 147 21.42 15.41 28.10
CA SER A 147 21.89 15.10 26.75
C SER A 147 22.29 13.63 26.56
N CYS A 148 21.97 12.77 27.53
CA CYS A 148 22.39 11.36 27.54
C CYS A 148 21.66 10.48 26.49
N CYS A 149 20.41 10.82 26.13
CA CYS A 149 19.64 10.08 25.15
C CYS A 149 19.78 10.67 23.76
N PRO A 150 20.38 9.95 22.76
CA PRO A 150 20.57 10.48 21.40
C PRO A 150 19.26 10.87 20.71
N SER A 151 18.15 10.13 20.96
CA SER A 151 16.84 10.48 20.41
C SER A 151 16.31 11.81 20.95
N VAL A 152 16.55 12.13 22.23
CA VAL A 152 16.15 13.41 22.84
C VAL A 152 17.01 14.55 22.29
N VAL A 153 18.30 14.33 22.12
CA VAL A 153 19.20 15.33 21.50
C VAL A 153 18.74 15.61 20.06
N HIS A 154 18.42 14.56 19.26
CA HIS A 154 17.86 14.75 17.91
C HIS A 154 16.50 15.45 17.93
N LEU A 155 15.65 15.19 18.92
CA LEU A 155 14.37 15.88 19.09
C LEU A 155 14.58 17.39 19.26
N ILE A 156 15.52 17.78 20.12
CA ILE A 156 15.81 19.18 20.37
C ILE A 156 16.47 19.82 19.15
N GLU A 157 17.52 19.23 18.61
CA GLU A 157 18.22 19.80 17.44
C GLU A 157 17.34 19.97 16.20
N LYS A 158 16.37 19.05 15.98
CA LYS A 158 15.57 19.00 14.74
C LYS A 158 14.18 19.59 14.87
N ILE A 159 13.58 19.57 16.06
CA ILE A 159 12.19 19.98 16.27
C ILE A 159 12.07 21.20 17.18
N TYR A 160 12.88 21.27 18.25
CA TYR A 160 12.85 22.34 19.26
C TYR A 160 14.21 23.03 19.43
N PRO A 161 14.82 23.60 18.37
CA PRO A 161 16.17 24.16 18.43
C PRO A 161 16.29 25.32 19.39
N GLU A 162 15.22 25.94 19.82
CA GLU A 162 15.15 26.98 20.83
C GLU A 162 15.68 26.50 22.17
N LEU A 163 15.61 25.17 22.42
CA LEU A 163 16.08 24.53 23.66
C LEU A 163 17.53 24.04 23.58
N ILE A 164 18.26 24.27 22.50
CA ILE A 164 19.66 23.85 22.38
C ILE A 164 20.51 24.39 23.51
N GLY A 165 20.27 25.64 23.90
CA GLY A 165 20.94 26.25 25.05
C GLY A 165 20.61 25.60 26.39
N ASN A 166 19.52 24.84 26.49
CA ASN A 166 19.12 24.13 27.71
C ASN A 166 19.58 22.67 27.72
N LEU A 167 20.20 22.15 26.66
CA LEU A 167 20.84 20.85 26.72
C LEU A 167 22.07 20.91 27.62
N VAL A 168 22.27 19.87 28.44
CA VAL A 168 23.48 19.70 29.24
C VAL A 168 24.70 19.69 28.31
N PRO A 169 25.66 20.61 28.43
CA PRO A 169 26.72 20.84 27.44
C PRO A 169 27.87 19.83 27.52
N PHE A 170 27.54 18.56 27.80
CA PHE A 170 28.52 17.47 27.86
C PHE A 170 28.22 16.41 26.84
N VAL A 171 29.28 15.70 26.43
CA VAL A 171 29.17 14.55 25.51
C VAL A 171 28.28 13.46 26.09
N SER A 172 27.82 12.53 25.24
CA SER A 172 27.08 11.37 25.74
C SER A 172 27.96 10.46 26.61
N PRO A 173 27.37 9.68 27.53
CA PRO A 173 28.13 8.75 28.39
C PRO A 173 29.04 7.80 27.61
N ILE A 174 28.61 7.37 26.42
CA ILE A 174 29.44 6.50 25.59
C ILE A 174 30.65 7.25 25.02
N ALA A 175 30.49 8.51 24.66
CA ALA A 175 31.61 9.33 24.18
C ALA A 175 32.59 9.63 25.29
N ALA A 176 32.12 9.87 26.53
CA ALA A 176 32.98 10.01 27.72
C ALA A 176 33.78 8.72 27.96
N CYS A 177 33.16 7.56 27.87
CA CYS A 177 33.83 6.27 27.99
C CYS A 177 34.86 6.04 26.84
N ALA A 178 34.56 6.48 25.62
CA ALA A 178 35.48 6.40 24.48
C ALA A 178 36.72 7.28 24.67
N ILE A 179 36.56 8.49 25.23
CA ILE A 179 37.67 9.39 25.60
C ILE A 179 38.56 8.69 26.63
N THR A 180 37.96 8.16 27.69
CA THR A 180 38.68 7.46 28.77
C THR A 180 39.43 6.23 28.21
N ALA A 181 38.78 5.40 27.40
CA ALA A 181 39.40 4.23 26.80
C ALA A 181 40.63 4.59 25.96
N ARG A 182 40.56 5.67 25.16
CA ARG A 182 41.74 6.12 24.38
C ARG A 182 42.84 6.69 25.22
N LYS A 183 42.50 7.45 26.23
CA LYS A 183 43.52 7.96 27.17
C LYS A 183 44.26 6.85 27.90
N MET A 184 43.60 5.71 28.15
CA MET A 184 44.21 4.58 28.85
C MET A 184 44.94 3.60 27.91
N TYR A 185 44.36 3.31 26.76
CA TYR A 185 44.82 2.21 25.88
C TYR A 185 45.41 2.66 24.55
N GLY A 186 45.40 3.97 24.27
CA GLY A 186 46.01 4.60 23.11
C GLY A 186 45.01 5.28 22.19
N ASP A 187 45.42 6.41 21.62
CA ASP A 187 44.58 7.30 20.83
C ASP A 187 44.05 6.65 19.53
N ASP A 188 44.76 5.66 18.97
CA ASP A 188 44.37 4.94 17.75
C ASP A 188 43.31 3.86 17.98
N LEU A 189 42.92 3.66 19.26
CA LEU A 189 41.93 2.64 19.65
C LEU A 189 40.60 2.84 18.89
N LYS A 190 40.13 1.78 18.24
CA LYS A 190 38.79 1.77 17.62
C LYS A 190 37.74 1.41 18.63
N VAL A 191 36.65 2.16 18.63
CA VAL A 191 35.59 2.03 19.61
C VAL A 191 34.32 1.50 18.94
N VAL A 192 33.79 0.40 19.46
CA VAL A 192 32.52 -0.18 19.09
C VAL A 192 31.58 -0.09 20.30
N HIS A 193 30.43 0.57 20.12
CA HIS A 193 29.40 0.66 21.13
C HIS A 193 28.40 -0.49 21.02
N ILE A 194 28.31 -1.35 22.01
CA ILE A 194 27.34 -2.46 22.12
C ILE A 194 26.15 -2.00 22.96
N THR A 195 24.95 -1.86 22.34
CA THR A 195 23.85 -1.10 22.94
C THR A 195 22.47 -1.59 22.51
N PRO A 196 21.41 -1.39 23.31
CA PRO A 196 20.03 -1.58 22.88
C PRO A 196 19.51 -0.44 21.97
N CYS A 197 20.27 0.63 21.77
CA CYS A 197 19.82 1.88 21.17
C CYS A 197 20.13 1.98 19.67
N VAL A 198 19.08 2.13 18.83
CA VAL A 198 19.26 2.36 17.39
C VAL A 198 19.71 3.79 17.09
N ALA A 199 19.28 4.78 17.89
CA ALA A 199 19.71 6.17 17.70
C ALA A 199 21.22 6.36 17.90
N ALA A 200 21.84 5.51 18.70
CA ALA A 200 23.29 5.52 18.91
C ALA A 200 24.08 5.29 17.61
N LYS A 201 23.51 4.62 16.60
CA LYS A 201 24.16 4.44 15.29
C LYS A 201 24.52 5.79 14.62
N LYS A 202 23.85 6.89 14.97
CA LYS A 202 24.16 8.23 14.45
C LYS A 202 25.25 8.96 15.26
N GLU A 203 25.66 8.42 16.41
CA GLU A 203 26.79 8.97 17.17
C GLU A 203 28.13 8.76 16.46
N VAL A 204 28.22 7.80 15.53
CA VAL A 204 29.37 7.61 14.63
C VAL A 204 29.67 8.89 13.82
N ASP A 205 28.63 9.59 13.40
CA ASP A 205 28.76 10.84 12.62
C ASP A 205 28.93 12.08 13.50
N ARG A 206 28.49 12.01 14.76
CA ARG A 206 28.49 13.16 15.69
C ARG A 206 29.83 13.37 16.36
N ASN A 207 30.43 12.29 16.83
CA ASN A 207 31.62 12.34 17.68
C ASN A 207 32.91 12.28 16.85
N THR A 208 33.84 13.15 17.18
CA THR A 208 35.15 13.27 16.51
C THR A 208 36.31 13.21 17.54
N GLY A 209 37.54 13.12 17.07
CA GLY A 209 38.72 13.05 17.93
C GLY A 209 38.67 11.89 18.92
N LEU A 210 39.01 12.12 20.17
CA LEU A 210 39.00 11.11 21.24
C LEU A 210 37.59 10.60 21.59
N ALA A 211 36.56 11.40 21.36
CA ALA A 211 35.15 11.04 21.57
C ALA A 211 34.59 10.13 20.45
N ARG A 212 35.30 9.91 19.36
CA ARG A 212 34.83 9.21 18.18
C ARG A 212 34.38 7.78 18.49
N ILE A 213 33.15 7.44 18.07
CA ILE A 213 32.64 6.08 18.01
C ILE A 213 32.85 5.59 16.58
N ASN A 214 33.47 4.44 16.39
CA ASN A 214 33.78 3.91 15.05
C ASN A 214 32.61 3.12 14.46
N GLU A 215 31.91 2.33 15.29
CA GLU A 215 30.72 1.59 14.88
C GLU A 215 29.81 1.33 16.09
N VAL A 216 28.52 1.05 15.82
CA VAL A 216 27.53 0.73 16.85
C VAL A 216 26.87 -0.61 16.51
N LEU A 217 26.95 -1.53 17.46
CA LEU A 217 26.38 -2.87 17.37
C LEU A 217 25.19 -2.97 18.34
N THR A 218 24.01 -3.31 17.84
CA THR A 218 22.87 -3.56 18.72
C THR A 218 22.95 -4.92 19.38
N PHE A 219 22.26 -5.12 20.48
CA PHE A 219 22.20 -6.42 21.17
C PHE A 219 21.68 -7.54 20.26
N LYS A 220 20.70 -7.23 19.42
CA LYS A 220 20.21 -8.18 18.45
C LYS A 220 21.27 -8.59 17.43
N GLU A 221 21.99 -7.61 16.87
CA GLU A 221 23.11 -7.89 15.96
C GLU A 221 24.23 -8.68 16.63
N LEU A 222 24.50 -8.41 17.93
CA LEU A 222 25.50 -9.17 18.72
C LEU A 222 25.07 -10.63 18.90
N ARG A 223 23.80 -10.92 19.20
CA ARG A 223 23.30 -12.31 19.25
C ARG A 223 23.50 -13.03 17.93
N GLU A 224 23.14 -12.37 16.83
CA GLU A 224 23.34 -12.92 15.48
C GLU A 224 24.81 -13.19 15.17
N LEU A 225 25.75 -12.36 15.67
CA LEU A 225 27.20 -12.65 15.56
C LEU A 225 27.62 -13.84 16.42
N PHE A 226 27.13 -13.95 17.65
CA PHE A 226 27.42 -15.11 18.49
C PHE A 226 26.93 -16.41 17.84
N ASP A 227 25.74 -16.42 17.28
CA ASP A 227 25.18 -17.58 16.56
C ASP A 227 26.02 -17.92 15.32
N GLU A 228 26.40 -16.92 14.53
CA GLU A 228 27.20 -17.07 13.30
C GLU A 228 28.60 -17.67 13.56
N PHE A 229 29.26 -17.23 14.63
CA PHE A 229 30.58 -17.71 15.01
C PHE A 229 30.55 -18.91 15.97
N ASN A 230 29.36 -19.47 16.26
CA ASN A 230 29.16 -20.57 17.20
C ASN A 230 29.75 -20.29 18.60
N ILE A 231 29.67 -19.05 19.08
CA ILE A 231 30.13 -18.63 20.39
C ILE A 231 28.99 -18.82 21.40
N SER A 232 29.22 -19.62 22.42
CA SER A 232 28.25 -19.88 23.48
C SER A 232 28.88 -19.82 24.87
N GLU A 233 28.05 -19.68 25.89
CA GLU A 233 28.47 -19.67 27.29
C GLU A 233 29.20 -20.95 27.70
N THR A 234 28.81 -22.11 27.19
CA THR A 234 29.33 -23.43 27.55
C THR A 234 30.82 -23.57 27.35
N PHE A 235 31.36 -22.90 26.34
CA PHE A 235 32.78 -22.95 25.99
C PHE A 235 33.56 -21.71 26.43
N SER A 236 32.93 -20.83 27.25
CA SER A 236 33.52 -19.56 27.65
C SER A 236 34.06 -19.67 29.09
N GLU A 237 35.33 -19.27 29.26
CA GLU A 237 35.96 -19.06 30.57
C GLU A 237 35.45 -17.76 31.17
N PHE A 238 35.80 -17.50 32.44
CA PHE A 238 35.53 -16.20 33.09
C PHE A 238 36.54 -15.14 32.66
N SER A 239 36.06 -13.95 32.32
CA SER A 239 36.88 -12.79 31.97
C SER A 239 36.15 -11.53 32.44
N ASP A 240 36.75 -10.70 33.26
CA ASP A 240 36.14 -9.45 33.69
C ASP A 240 36.26 -8.33 32.66
N PHE A 241 35.49 -7.27 32.85
CA PHE A 241 35.64 -6.04 32.09
C PHE A 241 37.02 -5.41 32.37
N ASP A 242 37.53 -4.75 31.33
CA ASP A 242 38.75 -3.93 31.48
C ASP A 242 38.42 -2.62 32.20
N GLU A 243 39.43 -2.10 32.93
CA GLU A 243 39.34 -0.83 33.67
C GLU A 243 39.15 0.39 32.74
N PRO A 244 38.56 1.49 33.25
CA PRO A 244 38.01 1.63 34.57
C PRO A 244 36.61 1.07 34.70
N LEU A 245 36.31 0.49 35.86
CA LEU A 245 34.99 -0.04 36.13
C LEU A 245 34.04 1.09 36.60
N GLY A 246 32.80 1.10 36.09
CA GLY A 246 31.78 2.04 36.58
C GLY A 246 31.17 1.61 37.91
N PHE A 247 30.71 2.56 38.68
CA PHE A 247 30.04 2.36 39.95
C PHE A 247 28.53 2.49 39.82
N ARG A 248 27.96 3.60 40.24
CA ARG A 248 26.52 3.89 40.17
C ARG A 248 26.01 4.07 38.75
N GLY A 249 26.89 4.41 37.80
CA GLY A 249 26.55 4.52 36.40
C GLY A 249 26.00 3.21 35.78
N SER A 250 26.25 2.05 36.43
CA SER A 250 25.62 0.79 36.03
C SER A 250 24.09 0.79 36.19
N MET A 251 23.51 1.72 37.00
CA MET A 251 22.06 1.89 37.13
C MET A 251 21.41 2.64 35.95
N TYR A 252 22.20 3.26 35.08
CA TYR A 252 21.76 4.06 33.94
C TYR A 252 20.60 3.47 33.10
N PRO A 253 20.53 2.16 32.81
CA PRO A 253 19.51 1.62 31.93
C PRO A 253 18.11 1.51 32.52
N ILE A 254 17.97 1.69 33.83
CA ILE A 254 16.70 1.67 34.55
C ILE A 254 16.19 3.05 34.89
N SER A 255 14.89 3.20 35.11
CA SER A 255 14.27 4.48 35.46
C SER A 255 14.96 5.14 36.65
N GLN A 256 15.19 6.45 36.55
CA GLN A 256 15.93 7.28 37.55
C GLN A 256 17.39 6.87 37.80
N GLY A 257 17.89 5.81 37.15
CA GLY A 257 19.25 5.31 37.37
C GLY A 257 20.36 6.34 37.10
N PHE A 258 20.15 7.27 36.16
CA PHE A 258 21.07 8.37 35.91
C PHE A 258 21.11 9.37 37.09
N LEU A 259 19.96 9.69 37.69
CA LEU A 259 19.87 10.58 38.84
C LEU A 259 20.50 9.95 40.10
N GLU A 260 20.29 8.67 40.28
CA GLU A 260 20.93 7.89 41.33
C GLU A 260 22.46 7.88 41.17
N ALA A 261 22.96 7.75 39.95
CA ALA A 261 24.39 7.85 39.64
C ALA A 261 24.94 9.25 39.91
N SER A 262 24.15 10.31 39.75
CA SER A 262 24.53 11.69 40.06
C SER A 262 24.52 12.00 41.54
N SER A 263 24.09 11.08 42.42
CA SER A 263 23.93 11.29 43.84
C SER A 263 23.03 12.48 44.24
N LEU A 264 22.14 12.89 43.30
CA LEU A 264 21.12 13.90 43.59
C LEU A 264 20.01 13.30 44.46
N ASP A 265 19.38 14.15 45.27
CA ASP A 265 18.25 13.71 46.09
C ASP A 265 17.03 13.42 45.23
N ILE A 266 16.62 12.17 45.15
CA ILE A 266 15.45 11.71 44.35
C ILE A 266 14.16 11.67 45.16
N ARG A 267 14.16 12.17 46.41
CA ARG A 267 12.95 12.26 47.23
C ARG A 267 12.04 13.37 46.69
N LEU A 268 10.77 13.08 46.47
CA LEU A 268 9.76 13.94 45.83
C LEU A 268 9.77 15.42 46.30
N LEU A 269 10.04 15.70 47.57
CA LEU A 269 10.02 17.06 48.11
C LEU A 269 11.34 17.80 47.97
N LYS A 270 12.43 17.13 47.61
CA LYS A 270 13.77 17.70 47.47
C LYS A 270 14.32 17.57 46.05
N GLU A 271 13.61 16.84 45.22
CA GLU A 271 13.99 16.63 43.84
C GLU A 271 13.90 17.94 43.04
N ASN A 272 14.98 18.29 42.33
CA ASN A 272 15.03 19.44 41.42
C ASN A 272 15.03 19.00 39.94
N THR A 273 14.82 17.72 39.68
CA THR A 273 14.88 17.12 38.33
C THR A 273 13.71 16.20 38.10
N ILE A 274 12.89 16.50 37.10
CA ILE A 274 11.76 15.70 36.68
C ILE A 274 12.25 14.63 35.69
N THR A 275 11.88 13.35 35.92
CA THR A 275 12.17 12.28 35.01
C THR A 275 10.97 12.01 34.07
N ALA A 276 11.24 11.98 32.77
CA ALA A 276 10.24 11.62 31.74
C ALA A 276 10.77 10.51 30.82
N GLU A 277 9.96 9.47 30.63
CA GLU A 277 10.33 8.29 29.85
C GLU A 277 9.23 7.88 28.87
N GLY A 278 9.62 7.14 27.85
CA GLY A 278 8.69 6.60 26.86
C GLY A 278 8.11 7.67 25.95
N LYS A 279 6.92 7.42 25.44
CA LYS A 279 6.22 8.32 24.49
C LYS A 279 5.93 9.71 25.07
N SER A 280 5.82 9.83 26.38
CA SER A 280 5.60 11.10 27.08
C SER A 280 6.81 12.06 27.00
N SER A 281 8.00 11.56 26.66
CA SER A 281 9.22 12.36 26.57
C SER A 281 9.12 13.52 25.57
N VAL A 282 8.43 13.33 24.42
CA VAL A 282 8.21 14.40 23.44
C VAL A 282 7.35 15.51 24.02
N HIS A 283 6.30 15.11 24.75
CA HIS A 283 5.40 16.06 25.42
C HIS A 283 6.12 16.79 26.56
N ALA A 284 6.97 16.09 27.30
CA ALA A 284 7.79 16.69 28.37
C ALA A 284 8.72 17.80 27.84
N VAL A 285 9.38 17.58 26.70
CA VAL A 285 10.20 18.61 26.03
C VAL A 285 9.36 19.82 25.64
N LYS A 286 8.17 19.58 25.06
CA LYS A 286 7.23 20.66 24.70
C LYS A 286 6.80 21.46 25.94
N GLN A 287 6.39 20.78 27.01
CA GLN A 287 6.01 21.45 28.26
C GLN A 287 7.17 22.22 28.92
N PHE A 288 8.39 21.68 28.89
CA PHE A 288 9.57 22.41 29.36
C PHE A 288 9.73 23.74 28.61
N MET A 289 9.56 23.74 27.30
CA MET A 289 9.63 24.95 26.46
C MET A 289 8.51 25.94 26.82
N GLU A 290 7.25 25.47 26.82
CA GLU A 290 6.07 26.32 27.00
C GLU A 290 5.95 26.90 28.44
N HIS A 291 6.42 26.15 29.45
CA HIS A 291 6.21 26.47 30.85
C HIS A 291 7.51 26.60 31.68
N TYR A 292 8.63 26.91 31.00
CA TYR A 292 9.96 27.02 31.63
C TYR A 292 9.96 27.82 32.94
N ASN A 293 9.34 28.99 32.94
CA ASN A 293 9.29 29.90 34.09
C ASN A 293 8.42 29.41 35.26
N THR A 294 7.51 28.46 34.99
CA THR A 294 6.63 27.88 36.01
C THR A 294 7.19 26.57 36.56
N ILE A 295 7.69 25.71 35.69
CA ILE A 295 8.21 24.40 36.08
C ILE A 295 9.45 24.50 36.95
N LYS A 296 10.43 25.32 36.55
CA LYS A 296 11.66 25.58 37.34
C LYS A 296 12.34 24.31 37.85
N HIS A 297 12.45 23.29 37.01
CA HIS A 297 13.11 22.02 37.28
C HIS A 297 13.97 21.61 36.09
N ASN A 298 15.05 20.89 36.38
CA ASN A 298 15.76 20.16 35.32
C ASN A 298 14.91 18.97 34.81
N PHE A 299 15.21 18.50 33.62
CA PHE A 299 14.55 17.33 33.06
C PHE A 299 15.56 16.24 32.71
N ASN A 300 15.34 15.04 33.25
CA ASN A 300 16.03 13.83 32.87
C ASN A 300 15.13 13.04 31.91
N ILE A 301 15.44 13.07 30.61
CA ILE A 301 14.54 12.56 29.58
C ILE A 301 15.17 11.42 28.82
N PHE A 302 14.45 10.29 28.77
CA PHE A 302 14.76 9.14 27.92
C PHE A 302 13.57 8.81 27.02
N TYR A 303 13.83 8.57 25.74
CA TYR A 303 12.74 8.23 24.83
C TYR A 303 12.19 6.81 25.06
N CYS A 304 13.04 5.86 25.44
CA CYS A 304 12.62 4.50 25.77
C CYS A 304 12.16 4.41 27.23
N GLU A 305 11.36 3.42 27.56
CA GLU A 305 10.96 3.11 28.94
C GLU A 305 12.10 2.40 29.69
N GLY A 306 13.16 3.12 30.01
CA GLY A 306 14.49 2.60 30.33
C GLY A 306 15.22 2.13 29.08
N CYS A 307 16.55 2.20 29.06
CA CYS A 307 17.36 1.70 27.96
C CYS A 307 17.24 0.17 27.76
N ILE A 308 16.72 -0.54 28.76
CA ILE A 308 16.40 -1.98 28.70
C ILE A 308 15.34 -2.31 27.65
N MET A 309 14.52 -1.36 27.21
CA MET A 309 13.46 -1.49 26.21
C MET A 309 13.82 -0.85 24.87
N GLY A 310 15.10 -0.64 24.60
CA GLY A 310 15.57 -0.07 23.34
C GLY A 310 15.23 -0.92 22.12
N PRO A 311 15.05 -0.32 20.93
CA PRO A 311 14.62 -1.04 19.71
C PRO A 311 15.68 -2.01 19.15
N GLY A 312 16.90 -1.96 19.66
CA GLY A 312 17.97 -2.93 19.33
C GLY A 312 18.02 -4.17 20.21
N THR A 313 17.01 -4.38 21.08
CA THR A 313 16.83 -5.59 21.89
C THR A 313 15.97 -6.64 21.17
N SER A 314 15.97 -7.87 21.67
CA SER A 314 15.06 -8.91 21.22
C SER A 314 13.58 -8.57 21.52
N LYS A 315 12.66 -9.00 20.67
CA LYS A 315 11.23 -8.61 20.77
C LYS A 315 10.49 -9.20 21.97
N ASN A 316 10.99 -10.30 22.52
CA ASN A 316 10.31 -11.07 23.59
C ASN A 316 10.67 -10.59 25.00
N GLY A 317 11.31 -9.43 25.14
CA GLY A 317 11.71 -8.91 26.44
C GLY A 317 10.55 -8.22 27.18
N GLU A 318 10.28 -8.70 28.39
CA GLU A 318 9.31 -8.11 29.30
C GLU A 318 9.99 -7.04 30.16
N LYS A 319 9.46 -5.80 30.18
CA LYS A 319 10.04 -4.65 30.86
C LYS A 319 10.44 -4.95 32.32
N TYR A 320 9.52 -5.47 33.11
CA TYR A 320 9.74 -5.69 34.53
C TYR A 320 10.70 -6.85 34.82
N LYS A 321 10.70 -7.88 33.98
CA LYS A 321 11.71 -8.95 34.05
C LYS A 321 13.11 -8.41 33.76
N ARG A 322 13.26 -7.64 32.67
CA ARG A 322 14.54 -6.99 32.32
C ARG A 322 15.02 -6.06 33.44
N TYR A 323 14.10 -5.27 34.04
CA TYR A 323 14.40 -4.41 35.17
C TYR A 323 14.97 -5.21 36.36
N ALA A 324 14.29 -6.30 36.74
CA ALA A 324 14.75 -7.15 37.86
C ALA A 324 16.13 -7.78 37.59
N LEU A 325 16.34 -8.30 36.35
CA LEU A 325 17.62 -8.89 35.95
C LEU A 325 18.78 -7.87 35.98
N VAL A 326 18.55 -6.67 35.50
CA VAL A 326 19.56 -5.60 35.53
C VAL A 326 19.85 -5.20 36.96
N LYS A 327 18.84 -5.05 37.82
CA LYS A 327 19.03 -4.75 39.23
C LYS A 327 19.84 -5.83 39.96
N ASP A 328 19.56 -7.09 39.70
CA ASP A 328 20.28 -8.23 40.25
C ASP A 328 21.75 -8.28 39.76
N TYR A 329 21.97 -8.03 38.50
CA TYR A 329 23.30 -7.87 37.92
C TYR A 329 24.11 -6.75 38.63
N ILE A 330 23.50 -5.59 38.79
CA ILE A 330 24.13 -4.45 39.46
C ILE A 330 24.51 -4.81 40.91
N ASN A 331 23.58 -5.41 41.67
CA ASN A 331 23.84 -5.82 43.06
C ASN A 331 25.00 -6.80 43.15
N ARG A 332 25.04 -7.82 42.27
CA ARG A 332 26.16 -8.79 42.26
C ARG A 332 27.50 -8.14 41.92
N ARG A 333 27.48 -7.22 40.94
CA ARG A 333 28.66 -6.54 40.47
C ARG A 333 29.24 -5.57 41.51
N LEU A 334 28.40 -4.90 42.26
CA LEU A 334 28.79 -3.92 43.28
C LEU A 334 29.08 -4.56 44.66
N ALA A 335 28.79 -5.84 44.89
CA ALA A 335 28.98 -6.49 46.17
C ALA A 335 30.44 -6.43 46.70
N ASN A 336 31.42 -6.48 45.80
CA ASN A 336 32.85 -6.42 46.14
C ASN A 336 33.55 -5.33 45.31
N PHE A 337 32.89 -4.18 45.15
CA PHE A 337 33.38 -3.11 44.28
C PHE A 337 34.50 -2.32 44.98
N ASP A 338 35.60 -2.10 44.25
CA ASP A 338 36.72 -1.30 44.71
C ASP A 338 36.45 0.21 44.53
N THR A 339 35.92 0.81 45.57
CA THR A 339 35.55 2.24 45.56
C THR A 339 36.79 3.16 45.53
N GLU A 340 37.90 2.75 46.13
CA GLU A 340 39.13 3.56 46.16
C GLU A 340 39.73 3.66 44.78
N LYS A 341 39.78 2.55 44.06
CA LYS A 341 40.25 2.51 42.68
C LYS A 341 39.32 3.30 41.75
N TRP A 342 38.01 3.21 41.95
CA TRP A 342 37.05 4.01 41.20
C TRP A 342 37.25 5.52 41.45
N ILE A 343 37.45 5.97 42.69
CA ILE A 343 37.73 7.37 43.00
C ILE A 343 39.01 7.83 42.28
N PHE A 344 40.08 7.04 42.33
CA PHE A 344 41.31 7.33 41.60
C PHE A 344 41.05 7.55 40.09
N HIS A 345 40.27 6.70 39.46
CA HIS A 345 39.92 6.84 38.04
C HIS A 345 39.01 8.05 37.79
N MET A 346 38.04 8.34 38.66
CA MET A 346 37.22 9.55 38.57
C MET A 346 38.05 10.82 38.64
N ASP A 347 38.93 10.94 39.62
CA ASP A 347 39.84 12.09 39.77
C ASP A 347 40.76 12.27 38.56
N THR A 348 41.18 11.17 37.95
CA THR A 348 42.07 11.20 36.77
C THR A 348 41.33 11.59 35.47
N HIS A 349 40.06 11.16 35.29
CA HIS A 349 39.41 11.18 33.99
C HIS A 349 38.20 12.13 33.90
N SER A 350 37.71 12.71 35.01
CA SER A 350 36.49 13.53 34.99
C SER A 350 36.67 14.96 34.47
N ASP A 351 37.90 15.47 34.39
CA ASP A 351 38.16 16.87 34.03
C ASP A 351 38.74 17.11 32.63
N TYR A 352 38.60 16.13 31.74
CA TYR A 352 39.01 16.32 30.34
C TYR A 352 38.15 17.36 29.63
N LYS A 353 38.80 18.31 28.93
CA LYS A 353 38.13 19.33 28.13
C LYS A 353 37.28 18.73 27.03
N GLU A 354 37.67 17.59 26.50
CA GLU A 354 36.97 16.85 25.47
C GLU A 354 35.60 16.29 25.90
N LEU A 355 35.26 16.36 27.19
CA LEU A 355 33.96 16.03 27.74
C LEU A 355 32.88 17.10 27.45
N GLU A 356 33.30 18.31 27.11
CA GLU A 356 32.39 19.38 26.69
C GLU A 356 31.98 19.21 25.24
N THR A 357 30.73 19.57 24.92
CA THR A 357 30.21 19.54 23.58
C THR A 357 29.23 20.66 23.29
N THR A 358 28.98 20.92 22.03
CA THR A 358 27.98 21.87 21.57
C THR A 358 26.97 21.18 20.66
N PHE A 359 25.75 21.70 20.67
CA PHE A 359 24.66 21.20 19.85
C PHE A 359 24.32 22.22 18.76
N THR A 360 23.79 21.77 17.63
CA THR A 360 23.54 22.61 16.47
C THR A 360 22.09 22.54 16.02
N ASN A 361 21.55 23.66 15.53
CA ASN A 361 20.23 23.70 14.94
C ASN A 361 20.24 22.90 13.61
N LYS A 362 19.40 21.86 13.55
CA LYS A 362 19.21 20.97 12.41
C LYS A 362 17.75 20.95 11.97
N LYS A 363 16.98 21.98 12.33
CA LYS A 363 15.55 22.07 11.99
C LYS A 363 15.38 22.07 10.48
N TYR A 364 14.54 21.17 10.01
CA TYR A 364 14.11 21.13 8.63
C TYR A 364 12.72 21.75 8.53
N GLU A 365 12.65 22.92 7.90
CA GLU A 365 11.41 23.65 7.72
C GLU A 365 10.83 23.38 6.34
N LEU A 366 9.55 23.02 6.32
CA LEU A 366 8.72 23.03 5.11
C LEU A 366 8.05 24.39 4.99
N PRO A 367 7.76 24.87 3.77
CA PRO A 367 6.98 26.08 3.58
C PRO A 367 5.67 26.03 4.38
N LEU A 368 5.34 27.15 5.01
CA LEU A 368 4.06 27.28 5.71
C LEU A 368 2.95 27.40 4.66
N PRO A 369 1.92 26.54 4.71
CA PRO A 369 0.78 26.64 3.83
C PRO A 369 -0.10 27.85 4.16
N ASP A 370 -0.85 28.32 3.18
CA ASP A 370 -1.85 29.36 3.39
C ASP A 370 -3.04 28.82 4.21
N GLU A 371 -3.62 29.66 5.04
CA GLU A 371 -4.80 29.29 5.86
C GLU A 371 -5.97 28.83 4.98
N SER A 372 -6.20 29.45 3.82
CA SER A 372 -7.26 29.05 2.88
C SER A 372 -7.06 27.65 2.30
N GLU A 373 -5.80 27.23 2.07
CA GLU A 373 -5.46 25.88 1.63
C GLU A 373 -5.71 24.85 2.75
N ILE A 374 -5.38 25.23 3.99
CA ILE A 374 -5.65 24.38 5.17
C ILE A 374 -7.15 24.21 5.37
N GLU A 375 -7.96 25.27 5.27
CA GLU A 375 -9.41 25.21 5.36
C GLU A 375 -10.02 24.32 4.28
N THR A 376 -9.54 24.43 3.04
CA THR A 376 -9.99 23.58 1.93
C THR A 376 -9.67 22.10 2.19
N ALA A 377 -8.47 21.81 2.68
CA ALA A 377 -8.09 20.44 3.03
C ALA A 377 -8.89 19.91 4.23
N LEU A 378 -9.17 20.78 5.22
CA LEU A 378 -9.97 20.46 6.38
C LEU A 378 -11.42 20.13 5.99
N ASP A 379 -12.04 20.95 5.13
CA ASP A 379 -13.39 20.68 4.59
C ASP A 379 -13.43 19.33 3.87
N ARG A 380 -12.42 19.02 3.07
CA ARG A 380 -12.34 17.74 2.36
C ARG A 380 -12.34 16.53 3.27
N ILE A 381 -11.63 16.56 4.41
CA ILE A 381 -11.58 15.44 5.35
C ILE A 381 -12.76 15.40 6.32
N THR A 382 -13.45 16.53 6.56
CA THR A 382 -14.59 16.62 7.47
C THR A 382 -15.94 16.52 6.75
N ARG A 383 -16.02 16.70 5.43
CA ARG A 383 -17.25 16.69 4.63
C ARG A 383 -18.18 15.53 4.94
N ARG A 384 -17.65 14.33 5.12
CA ARG A 384 -18.43 13.13 5.46
C ARG A 384 -18.89 13.05 6.91
N ASN A 385 -18.45 13.98 7.77
CA ASN A 385 -18.82 14.09 9.18
C ASN A 385 -19.66 15.37 9.43
N ASP A 386 -20.47 15.78 8.46
CA ASP A 386 -21.26 17.01 8.52
C ASP A 386 -20.39 18.26 8.82
N HIS A 387 -19.19 18.32 8.24
CA HIS A 387 -18.19 19.38 8.43
C HIS A 387 -17.74 19.58 9.89
N LYS A 388 -17.91 18.56 10.75
CA LYS A 388 -17.46 18.62 12.14
C LYS A 388 -16.07 18.03 12.32
N GLU A 389 -15.21 18.78 12.99
CA GLU A 389 -13.90 18.29 13.45
C GLU A 389 -14.08 17.32 14.62
N VAL A 390 -13.73 16.05 14.42
CA VAL A 390 -13.85 15.02 15.46
C VAL A 390 -12.65 15.03 16.40
N ASN A 391 -11.47 15.44 15.90
CA ASN A 391 -10.20 15.48 16.64
C ASN A 391 -9.88 14.14 17.35
N CYS A 392 -10.19 13.00 16.72
CA CYS A 392 -10.13 11.68 17.35
C CYS A 392 -8.70 11.09 17.48
N GLY A 393 -7.69 11.71 16.87
CA GLY A 393 -6.30 11.24 16.88
C GLY A 393 -6.01 9.94 16.12
N ALA A 394 -7.03 9.26 15.56
CA ALA A 394 -6.88 7.94 14.93
C ALA A 394 -5.98 7.94 13.67
N CYS A 395 -5.86 9.06 12.97
CA CYS A 395 -4.93 9.28 11.87
C CYS A 395 -3.47 9.45 12.32
N GLY A 396 -3.27 9.66 13.64
CA GLY A 396 -1.97 9.93 14.27
C GLY A 396 -1.66 11.41 14.42
N PHE A 397 -2.53 12.33 14.02
CA PHE A 397 -2.48 13.76 14.31
C PHE A 397 -3.44 14.08 15.45
N ASP A 398 -3.10 15.02 16.31
CA ASP A 398 -3.91 15.34 17.50
C ASP A 398 -5.21 16.04 17.10
N THR A 399 -5.18 16.87 16.06
CA THR A 399 -6.34 17.59 15.55
C THR A 399 -6.58 17.34 14.05
N CYS A 400 -7.82 17.55 13.58
CA CYS A 400 -8.15 17.50 12.16
C CYS A 400 -7.42 18.61 11.38
N LYS A 401 -7.22 19.77 11.99
CA LYS A 401 -6.46 20.90 11.40
C LYS A 401 -4.99 20.54 11.17
N GLU A 402 -4.35 19.81 12.09
CA GLU A 402 -2.97 19.31 11.88
C GLU A 402 -2.87 18.31 10.73
N LEU A 403 -3.87 17.42 10.57
CA LEU A 403 -3.93 16.54 9.41
C LEU A 403 -4.10 17.35 8.12
N ALA A 404 -5.00 18.34 8.10
CA ALA A 404 -5.22 19.20 6.94
C ALA A 404 -3.94 19.97 6.57
N PHE A 405 -3.24 20.54 7.56
CA PHE A 405 -1.94 21.17 7.38
C PHE A 405 -0.91 20.23 6.74
N ALA A 406 -0.81 19.00 7.22
CA ALA A 406 0.08 17.99 6.68
C ALA A 406 -0.29 17.55 5.25
N ILE A 407 -1.58 17.55 4.90
CA ILE A 407 -2.06 17.27 3.54
C ILE A 407 -1.59 18.35 2.57
N VAL A 408 -1.75 19.63 2.93
CA VAL A 408 -1.28 20.75 2.10
C VAL A 408 0.23 20.70 1.91
N GLN A 409 0.99 20.35 2.95
CA GLN A 409 2.44 20.13 2.86
C GLN A 409 2.85 18.86 2.09
N ASN A 410 1.93 18.08 1.54
CA ASN A 410 2.20 16.79 0.90
C ASN A 410 2.89 15.76 1.82
N THR A 411 2.67 15.85 3.12
CA THR A 411 3.19 14.92 4.14
C THR A 411 2.10 14.02 4.74
N ALA A 412 0.88 14.13 4.26
CA ALA A 412 -0.25 13.24 4.56
C ALA A 412 -1.19 13.16 3.36
N ILE A 413 -2.09 12.18 3.38
CA ILE A 413 -3.16 12.03 2.39
C ILE A 413 -4.53 12.01 3.09
N PRO A 414 -5.61 12.48 2.45
CA PRO A 414 -6.95 12.53 3.06
C PRO A 414 -7.45 11.17 3.55
N GLU A 415 -7.06 10.09 2.87
CA GLU A 415 -7.42 8.70 3.19
C GLU A 415 -6.87 8.22 4.55
N MET A 416 -5.96 8.97 5.15
CA MET A 416 -5.49 8.72 6.52
C MET A 416 -6.54 9.06 7.58
N CYS A 417 -7.53 9.90 7.25
CA CYS A 417 -8.66 10.16 8.14
C CYS A 417 -9.52 8.91 8.29
N VAL A 418 -9.41 8.22 9.42
CA VAL A 418 -10.08 6.93 9.66
C VAL A 418 -11.61 7.07 9.65
N THR A 419 -12.14 8.12 10.24
CA THR A 419 -13.60 8.39 10.26
C THR A 419 -14.13 8.63 8.86
N SER A 420 -13.50 9.52 8.09
CA SER A 420 -13.88 9.80 6.71
C SER A 420 -13.74 8.56 5.81
N ALA A 421 -12.66 7.78 5.96
CA ALA A 421 -12.44 6.56 5.20
C ALA A 421 -13.48 5.47 5.54
N GLN A 422 -13.86 5.32 6.80
CA GLN A 422 -14.89 4.34 7.20
C GLN A 422 -16.27 4.67 6.63
N ILE A 423 -16.66 5.94 6.67
CA ILE A 423 -17.93 6.39 6.08
C ILE A 423 -17.91 6.14 4.57
N GLY A 424 -16.85 6.56 3.87
CA GLY A 424 -16.70 6.33 2.44
C GLY A 424 -16.71 4.85 2.03
N ASN A 425 -16.11 3.98 2.83
CA ASN A 425 -16.15 2.54 2.59
C ASN A 425 -17.57 1.96 2.76
N ARG A 426 -18.35 2.45 3.75
CA ARG A 426 -19.75 2.05 3.93
C ARG A 426 -20.62 2.51 2.76
N GLU A 427 -20.47 3.76 2.33
CA GLU A 427 -21.17 4.30 1.16
C GLU A 427 -20.83 3.52 -0.11
N SER A 428 -19.54 3.28 -0.37
CA SER A 428 -19.09 2.49 -1.52
C SER A 428 -19.60 1.05 -1.48
N SER A 429 -19.61 0.42 -0.31
CA SER A 429 -20.15 -0.93 -0.12
C SER A 429 -21.68 -0.97 -0.37
N HIS A 430 -22.41 0.07 0.06
CA HIS A 430 -23.85 0.16 -0.18
C HIS A 430 -24.16 0.37 -1.67
N ILE A 431 -23.41 1.25 -2.34
CA ILE A 431 -23.52 1.47 -3.79
C ILE A 431 -23.17 0.18 -4.55
N SER A 432 -22.08 -0.51 -4.17
CA SER A 432 -21.69 -1.76 -4.80
C SER A 432 -22.77 -2.84 -4.69
N LYS A 433 -23.38 -3.02 -3.51
CA LYS A 433 -24.49 -3.95 -3.32
C LYS A 433 -25.69 -3.61 -4.18
N LYS A 434 -26.04 -2.33 -4.23
CA LYS A 434 -27.16 -1.87 -5.07
C LYS A 434 -26.89 -2.12 -6.56
N MET A 435 -25.66 -1.87 -7.01
CA MET A 435 -25.25 -2.19 -8.38
C MET A 435 -25.26 -3.69 -8.68
N GLU A 436 -24.85 -4.53 -7.72
CA GLU A 436 -24.90 -6.00 -7.87
C GLU A 436 -26.34 -6.50 -7.97
N GLU A 437 -27.27 -5.95 -7.18
CA GLU A 437 -28.70 -6.25 -7.25
C GLU A 437 -29.30 -5.85 -8.60
N GLU A 438 -29.02 -4.62 -9.06
CA GLU A 438 -29.47 -4.13 -10.37
C GLU A 438 -28.88 -4.97 -11.53
N LEU A 439 -27.61 -5.30 -11.46
CA LEU A 439 -26.95 -6.18 -12.43
C LEU A 439 -27.59 -7.59 -12.46
N GLY A 440 -27.96 -8.11 -11.29
CA GLY A 440 -28.69 -9.37 -11.15
C GLY A 440 -30.04 -9.34 -11.83
N MET A 441 -30.83 -8.28 -11.66
CA MET A 441 -32.11 -8.09 -12.33
C MET A 441 -31.96 -8.01 -13.84
N LEU A 442 -30.98 -7.22 -14.32
CA LEU A 442 -30.71 -7.10 -15.76
C LEU A 442 -30.32 -8.43 -16.41
N LYS A 443 -29.47 -9.22 -15.74
CA LYS A 443 -29.08 -10.54 -16.21
C LYS A 443 -30.28 -11.48 -16.33
N ASN A 444 -31.23 -11.41 -15.40
CA ASN A 444 -32.43 -12.22 -15.46
C ASN A 444 -33.37 -11.77 -16.60
N GLU A 445 -33.56 -10.44 -16.77
CA GLU A 445 -34.31 -9.91 -17.94
C GLU A 445 -33.68 -10.32 -19.29
N LEU A 446 -32.36 -10.22 -19.39
CA LEU A 446 -31.65 -10.64 -20.60
C LEU A 446 -31.84 -12.13 -20.88
N LYS A 447 -31.83 -12.96 -19.83
CA LYS A 447 -32.03 -14.41 -19.96
C LYS A 447 -33.45 -14.73 -20.45
N THR A 448 -34.48 -14.09 -19.90
CA THR A 448 -35.87 -14.27 -20.32
C THR A 448 -36.09 -13.80 -21.76
N THR A 449 -35.57 -12.62 -22.10
CA THR A 449 -35.66 -12.08 -23.47
C THR A 449 -34.97 -13.00 -24.50
N LYS A 450 -33.83 -13.58 -24.14
CA LYS A 450 -33.11 -14.54 -25.01
C LYS A 450 -33.93 -15.81 -25.26
N ILE A 451 -34.56 -16.35 -24.21
CA ILE A 451 -35.41 -17.53 -24.32
C ILE A 451 -36.59 -17.24 -25.26
N THR A 452 -37.28 -16.11 -25.07
CA THR A 452 -38.42 -15.70 -25.91
C THR A 452 -37.99 -15.49 -27.37
N LEU A 453 -36.80 -14.93 -27.59
CA LEU A 453 -36.23 -14.75 -28.94
C LEU A 453 -35.95 -16.08 -29.62
N ASP A 454 -35.39 -17.04 -28.91
CA ASP A 454 -35.07 -18.35 -29.45
C ASP A 454 -36.35 -19.14 -29.75
N GLU A 455 -37.37 -19.07 -28.92
CA GLU A 455 -38.70 -19.65 -29.18
C GLU A 455 -39.37 -19.03 -30.41
N THR A 456 -39.29 -17.71 -30.54
CA THR A 456 -39.88 -17.02 -31.70
C THR A 456 -39.14 -17.34 -32.99
N LYS A 457 -37.81 -17.44 -32.97
CA LYS A 457 -37.02 -17.86 -34.11
C LYS A 457 -37.39 -19.28 -34.57
N LYS A 458 -37.58 -20.20 -33.64
CA LYS A 458 -37.99 -21.56 -33.94
C LYS A 458 -39.36 -21.61 -34.62
N LEU A 459 -40.32 -20.87 -34.04
CA LEU A 459 -41.67 -20.78 -34.61
C LEU A 459 -41.66 -20.20 -36.05
N LEU A 460 -40.82 -19.18 -36.28
CA LEU A 460 -40.65 -18.61 -37.64
C LEU A 460 -40.06 -19.61 -38.62
N TYR A 461 -39.06 -20.37 -38.19
CA TYR A 461 -38.43 -21.41 -39.00
C TYR A 461 -39.46 -22.48 -39.39
N ASP A 462 -40.22 -23.01 -38.45
CA ASP A 462 -41.24 -24.04 -38.66
C ASP A 462 -42.34 -23.56 -39.64
N LYS A 463 -42.75 -22.28 -39.54
CA LYS A 463 -43.74 -21.70 -40.48
C LYS A 463 -43.18 -21.52 -41.88
N ASN A 464 -41.92 -21.11 -42.04
CA ASN A 464 -41.28 -20.97 -43.34
C ASN A 464 -41.15 -22.33 -44.05
N GLU A 465 -40.77 -23.36 -43.29
CA GLU A 465 -40.66 -24.72 -43.82
C GLU A 465 -42.05 -25.24 -44.29
N ALA A 466 -43.10 -25.04 -43.51
CA ALA A 466 -44.46 -25.41 -43.89
C ALA A 466 -44.95 -24.67 -45.17
N LEU A 467 -44.58 -23.39 -45.33
CA LEU A 467 -44.90 -22.62 -46.55
C LEU A 467 -44.18 -23.18 -47.78
N SER A 468 -42.90 -23.50 -47.69
CA SER A 468 -42.13 -24.08 -48.77
C SER A 468 -42.73 -25.46 -49.23
N ILE A 469 -43.12 -26.31 -48.27
CA ILE A 469 -43.75 -27.59 -48.54
C ILE A 469 -45.10 -27.38 -49.26
N PHE A 470 -45.89 -26.39 -48.80
CA PHE A 470 -47.18 -26.08 -49.45
C PHE A 470 -47.00 -25.60 -50.88
N VAL A 471 -46.06 -24.66 -51.16
CA VAL A 471 -45.77 -24.16 -52.51
C VAL A 471 -45.35 -25.32 -53.47
N ARG A 472 -44.55 -26.25 -52.97
CA ARG A 472 -44.05 -27.41 -53.73
C ARG A 472 -45.11 -28.43 -54.05
N GLY A 473 -46.16 -28.51 -53.23
CA GLY A 473 -47.29 -29.47 -53.47
C GLY A 473 -48.40 -28.98 -54.41
N LEU A 474 -48.32 -27.76 -54.93
CA LEU A 474 -49.34 -27.20 -55.79
C LEU A 474 -49.18 -27.68 -57.22
N SER A 475 -50.34 -28.02 -57.90
CA SER A 475 -50.41 -28.49 -59.27
C SER A 475 -50.40 -27.37 -60.34
N ALA A 476 -49.91 -26.21 -60.01
CA ALA A 476 -49.61 -25.10 -60.91
C ALA A 476 -48.13 -24.68 -60.71
N GLY A 477 -47.45 -24.31 -61.80
CA GLY A 477 -46.06 -23.82 -61.69
C GLY A 477 -46.01 -22.51 -60.94
N ILE A 478 -45.25 -22.48 -59.87
CA ILE A 478 -45.10 -21.29 -59.03
C ILE A 478 -43.61 -20.89 -58.91
N VAL A 479 -43.36 -19.61 -59.07
CA VAL A 479 -42.02 -19.02 -58.82
C VAL A 479 -42.13 -17.69 -58.07
N PHE A 480 -41.26 -17.52 -57.15
CA PHE A 480 -41.06 -16.24 -56.47
C PHE A 480 -39.63 -15.73 -56.70
N CYS A 481 -39.49 -14.42 -56.97
CA CYS A 481 -38.21 -13.79 -57.28
C CYS A 481 -38.04 -12.53 -56.49
N ASP A 482 -36.79 -12.27 -56.15
CA ASP A 482 -36.37 -11.01 -55.48
C ASP A 482 -36.35 -9.82 -56.47
N GLU A 483 -35.95 -8.67 -55.98
CA GLU A 483 -35.79 -7.41 -56.73
C GLU A 483 -34.80 -7.50 -57.90
N ASN A 484 -33.89 -8.46 -57.87
CA ASN A 484 -32.91 -8.71 -58.94
C ASN A 484 -33.37 -9.79 -59.91
N LEU A 485 -34.60 -10.35 -59.77
CA LEU A 485 -35.17 -11.47 -60.48
C LEU A 485 -34.40 -12.78 -60.24
N LYS A 486 -33.80 -12.94 -59.05
CA LYS A 486 -33.28 -14.23 -58.59
C LYS A 486 -34.38 -15.02 -57.90
N ILE A 487 -34.46 -16.30 -58.23
CA ILE A 487 -35.49 -17.17 -57.70
C ILE A 487 -35.30 -17.40 -56.22
N VAL A 488 -36.30 -17.06 -55.43
CA VAL A 488 -36.36 -17.26 -53.98
C VAL A 488 -36.97 -18.62 -53.65
N GLU A 489 -38.01 -19.00 -54.36
CA GLU A 489 -38.68 -20.28 -54.20
C GLU A 489 -39.36 -20.65 -55.53
N SER A 490 -39.39 -21.94 -55.89
CA SER A 490 -40.19 -22.46 -56.99
C SER A 490 -40.66 -23.88 -56.69
N ASN A 491 -41.60 -24.41 -57.54
CA ASN A 491 -42.04 -25.76 -57.38
C ASN A 491 -41.75 -26.64 -58.67
N LEU A 492 -41.92 -27.93 -58.55
CA LEU A 492 -41.62 -28.87 -59.62
C LEU A 492 -42.47 -28.62 -60.89
N GLU A 493 -43.72 -28.23 -60.72
CA GLU A 493 -44.62 -27.93 -61.84
C GLU A 493 -44.10 -26.73 -62.66
N PHE A 494 -43.50 -25.75 -62.06
CA PHE A 494 -42.83 -24.64 -62.75
C PHE A 494 -41.64 -25.14 -63.57
N ILE A 495 -40.87 -26.08 -63.06
CA ILE A 495 -39.70 -26.66 -63.73
C ILE A 495 -40.17 -27.50 -64.91
N GLU A 496 -41.27 -28.29 -64.77
CA GLU A 496 -41.84 -29.11 -65.83
C GLU A 496 -42.45 -28.31 -67.00
N ILE A 497 -42.94 -27.11 -66.68
CA ILE A 497 -43.47 -26.20 -67.72
C ILE A 497 -42.33 -25.62 -68.55
N LEU A 498 -41.15 -25.42 -67.98
CA LEU A 498 -40.01 -24.80 -68.67
C LEU A 498 -39.21 -25.76 -69.55
N GLY A 499 -39.48 -27.11 -69.51
CA GLY A 499 -38.85 -28.08 -70.35
C GLY A 499 -37.66 -28.84 -69.79
N GLU A 500 -37.12 -29.78 -70.61
CA GLU A 500 -36.08 -30.72 -70.17
C GLU A 500 -34.76 -30.02 -69.82
N ASP A 501 -34.32 -28.97 -70.52
CA ASP A 501 -33.09 -28.26 -70.27
C ASP A 501 -33.07 -27.63 -68.87
N VAL A 502 -34.23 -27.25 -68.34
CA VAL A 502 -34.36 -26.66 -66.99
C VAL A 502 -34.42 -27.74 -65.92
N LYS A 503 -34.85 -28.96 -66.25
CA LYS A 503 -34.76 -30.09 -65.33
C LYS A 503 -33.34 -30.49 -65.03
N ASP A 504 -32.44 -30.43 -65.99
CA ASP A 504 -31.02 -30.70 -65.78
C ASP A 504 -30.39 -29.64 -64.81
N ILE A 505 -30.83 -28.40 -64.94
CA ILE A 505 -30.42 -27.34 -64.03
C ILE A 505 -30.97 -27.59 -62.59
N HIS A 506 -32.19 -28.09 -62.48
CA HIS A 506 -32.80 -28.43 -61.19
C HIS A 506 -32.07 -29.56 -60.48
N GLU A 507 -31.47 -30.52 -61.16
CA GLU A 507 -30.64 -31.58 -60.53
C GLU A 507 -29.41 -31.00 -59.81
N VAL A 508 -28.89 -29.91 -60.35
CA VAL A 508 -27.71 -29.20 -59.74
C VAL A 508 -28.14 -28.13 -58.74
N ILE A 509 -29.22 -27.40 -59.03
CA ILE A 509 -29.77 -26.33 -58.20
C ILE A 509 -31.20 -26.65 -57.82
N PRO A 510 -31.45 -27.35 -56.70
CA PRO A 510 -32.80 -27.78 -56.32
C PRO A 510 -33.79 -26.60 -56.27
N TYR A 511 -34.91 -26.75 -56.90
CA TYR A 511 -35.96 -25.74 -57.04
C TYR A 511 -35.49 -24.44 -57.67
N LEU A 512 -34.36 -24.46 -58.41
CA LEU A 512 -33.72 -23.30 -59.04
C LEU A 512 -33.45 -22.12 -58.11
N ILE A 513 -33.33 -22.37 -56.82
CA ILE A 513 -33.11 -21.31 -55.79
C ILE A 513 -31.81 -20.54 -56.10
N VAL A 514 -31.90 -19.19 -56.09
CA VAL A 514 -30.81 -18.25 -56.47
C VAL A 514 -30.53 -18.24 -58.01
N ALA A 515 -31.12 -19.08 -58.80
CA ALA A 515 -31.00 -19.01 -60.30
C ALA A 515 -31.57 -17.68 -60.81
N ASP A 516 -31.02 -17.18 -61.91
CA ASP A 516 -31.46 -15.90 -62.49
C ASP A 516 -32.64 -16.21 -63.47
N LEU A 517 -33.82 -15.67 -63.10
CA LEU A 517 -35.03 -15.88 -63.90
C LEU A 517 -34.88 -15.41 -65.39
N LYS A 518 -33.98 -14.41 -65.60
CA LYS A 518 -33.72 -13.87 -66.96
C LYS A 518 -33.13 -14.89 -67.93
N THR A 519 -32.46 -15.92 -67.38
CA THR A 519 -31.90 -16.99 -68.22
C THR A 519 -32.89 -18.13 -68.53
N LEU A 520 -33.98 -18.17 -67.77
CA LEU A 520 -34.96 -19.29 -67.85
C LEU A 520 -36.25 -18.96 -68.59
N LEU A 521 -36.57 -17.65 -68.69
CA LEU A 521 -37.81 -17.21 -69.35
C LEU A 521 -37.53 -16.33 -70.59
N PRO A 522 -38.43 -16.31 -71.55
CA PRO A 522 -38.34 -15.41 -72.68
C PRO A 522 -38.26 -13.94 -72.29
N PRO A 523 -37.48 -13.07 -73.02
CA PRO A 523 -37.30 -11.67 -72.72
C PRO A 523 -38.59 -10.86 -72.52
N VAL A 524 -39.64 -11.23 -73.23
CA VAL A 524 -40.97 -10.60 -73.15
C VAL A 524 -41.56 -10.77 -71.74
N LEU A 525 -41.41 -11.95 -71.14
CA LEU A 525 -41.88 -12.20 -69.75
C LEU A 525 -41.02 -11.51 -68.71
N ILE A 526 -39.73 -11.49 -68.90
CA ILE A 526 -38.81 -10.77 -67.99
C ILE A 526 -39.14 -9.26 -67.88
N THR A 527 -39.49 -8.64 -69.00
CA THR A 527 -39.96 -7.27 -69.05
C THR A 527 -41.22 -7.06 -68.20
N GLN A 528 -42.10 -8.05 -68.16
CA GLN A 528 -43.31 -7.98 -67.34
C GLN A 528 -43.06 -8.15 -65.85
N PHE A 529 -42.15 -9.04 -65.45
CA PHE A 529 -41.72 -9.17 -64.09
C PHE A 529 -41.07 -7.87 -63.60
N GLN A 530 -40.22 -7.23 -64.39
CA GLN A 530 -39.62 -5.95 -64.10
C GLN A 530 -40.65 -4.81 -64.01
N PHE A 531 -41.70 -4.88 -64.90
CA PHE A 531 -42.75 -3.88 -64.87
C PHE A 531 -43.59 -3.96 -63.60
N ILE A 532 -43.98 -5.18 -63.15
CA ILE A 532 -44.69 -5.40 -61.88
C ILE A 532 -43.84 -5.02 -60.65
N LEU A 533 -42.55 -5.33 -60.66
CA LEU A 533 -41.65 -4.92 -59.56
C LEU A 533 -41.54 -3.39 -59.38
N ASN A 534 -41.59 -2.67 -60.50
CA ASN A 534 -41.28 -1.21 -60.47
C ASN A 534 -42.49 -0.28 -60.48
N ARG A 535 -43.70 -0.79 -60.69
CA ARG A 535 -44.95 -0.03 -60.74
C ARG A 535 -45.96 -0.53 -59.69
N ASP A 536 -46.97 0.28 -59.42
CA ASP A 536 -48.05 -0.02 -58.45
C ASP A 536 -49.17 -0.93 -59.06
N GLU A 537 -48.94 -1.50 -60.23
CA GLU A 537 -49.85 -2.50 -60.81
C GLU A 537 -49.67 -3.83 -60.06
N THR A 538 -50.79 -4.38 -59.58
CA THR A 538 -50.80 -5.57 -58.73
C THR A 538 -50.77 -6.89 -59.42
N GLN A 539 -51.18 -6.92 -60.71
CA GLN A 539 -51.28 -8.20 -61.45
C GLN A 539 -51.32 -8.02 -62.98
N ILE A 540 -50.61 -8.92 -63.68
CA ILE A 540 -50.71 -9.08 -65.15
C ILE A 540 -51.04 -10.55 -65.47
N ASN A 541 -52.03 -10.80 -66.37
CA ASN A 541 -52.36 -12.12 -66.87
C ASN A 541 -52.14 -12.20 -68.41
N ARG A 542 -51.43 -13.22 -68.87
CA ARG A 542 -51.16 -13.41 -70.28
C ARG A 542 -51.05 -14.90 -70.62
N ASP A 543 -51.45 -15.25 -71.88
CA ASP A 543 -51.21 -16.56 -72.47
C ASP A 543 -49.95 -16.48 -73.33
N VAL A 544 -48.98 -17.36 -73.06
CA VAL A 544 -47.66 -17.40 -73.72
C VAL A 544 -47.31 -18.84 -74.06
N GLU A 545 -46.71 -19.08 -75.24
CA GLU A 545 -46.16 -20.38 -75.60
C GLU A 545 -44.74 -20.52 -74.98
N ILE A 546 -44.53 -21.56 -74.16
CA ILE A 546 -43.25 -21.93 -73.57
C ILE A 546 -43.01 -23.40 -73.90
N ASP A 547 -41.89 -23.72 -74.53
CA ASP A 547 -41.49 -25.08 -74.93
C ASP A 547 -42.61 -25.87 -75.61
N GLY A 548 -43.30 -25.19 -76.57
CA GLY A 548 -44.41 -25.81 -77.34
C GLY A 548 -45.72 -26.01 -76.56
N LYS A 549 -45.86 -25.54 -75.36
CA LYS A 549 -47.05 -25.59 -74.49
C LYS A 549 -47.65 -24.19 -74.30
N TRP A 550 -48.97 -24.09 -74.49
CA TRP A 550 -49.68 -22.85 -74.15
C TRP A 550 -49.94 -22.78 -72.66
N VAL A 551 -49.36 -21.73 -72.00
CA VAL A 551 -49.39 -21.51 -70.57
C VAL A 551 -50.00 -20.15 -70.27
N ASN A 552 -51.00 -20.12 -69.40
CA ASN A 552 -51.52 -18.88 -68.83
C ASN A 552 -50.63 -18.48 -67.64
N ILE A 553 -50.09 -17.29 -67.69
CA ILE A 553 -49.18 -16.76 -66.66
C ILE A 553 -49.87 -15.60 -65.97
N SER A 554 -49.96 -15.71 -64.63
CA SER A 554 -50.37 -14.62 -63.74
C SER A 554 -49.16 -14.13 -62.95
N ILE A 555 -48.70 -12.91 -63.19
CA ILE A 555 -47.61 -12.29 -62.49
C ILE A 555 -48.15 -11.25 -61.49
N PHE A 556 -47.77 -11.26 -60.25
CA PHE A 556 -48.29 -10.42 -59.22
C PHE A 556 -47.19 -9.98 -58.25
N GLN A 557 -47.34 -8.77 -57.65
CA GLN A 557 -46.42 -8.23 -56.64
C GLN A 557 -46.85 -8.75 -55.28
N LEU A 558 -45.91 -9.39 -54.56
CA LEU A 558 -46.11 -9.88 -53.19
C LEU A 558 -45.65 -8.87 -52.18
N ILE A 559 -44.48 -8.27 -52.40
CA ILE A 559 -43.95 -7.20 -51.60
C ILE A 559 -43.46 -6.10 -52.52
N GLN A 560 -43.98 -4.89 -52.32
CA GLN A 560 -43.68 -3.72 -53.17
C GLN A 560 -42.16 -3.55 -53.34
N LYS A 561 -41.72 -3.56 -54.60
CA LYS A 561 -40.32 -3.41 -55.02
C LYS A 561 -39.33 -4.44 -54.46
N LYS A 562 -39.79 -5.51 -53.82
CA LYS A 562 -38.90 -6.51 -53.19
C LYS A 562 -39.15 -7.95 -53.63
N LEU A 563 -40.43 -8.33 -53.83
CA LEU A 563 -40.77 -9.71 -54.12
C LEU A 563 -41.91 -9.76 -55.12
N VAL A 564 -41.69 -10.50 -56.21
CA VAL A 564 -42.68 -10.78 -57.24
C VAL A 564 -42.93 -12.28 -57.37
N GLY A 565 -44.15 -12.66 -57.48
CA GLY A 565 -44.55 -14.05 -57.73
C GLY A 565 -45.21 -14.25 -59.10
N ALA A 566 -45.15 -15.46 -59.64
CA ALA A 566 -45.92 -15.79 -60.78
C ALA A 566 -46.48 -17.23 -60.67
N VAL A 567 -47.69 -17.39 -61.17
CA VAL A 567 -48.35 -18.69 -61.32
C VAL A 567 -48.45 -19.00 -62.78
N PHE A 568 -47.95 -20.18 -63.20
CA PHE A 568 -47.92 -20.72 -64.51
C PHE A 568 -48.95 -21.84 -64.56
N ARG A 569 -49.92 -21.76 -65.50
CA ARG A 569 -50.98 -22.73 -65.61
C ARG A 569 -50.99 -23.29 -67.06
N ASN A 570 -50.83 -24.59 -67.20
CA ASN A 570 -50.99 -25.28 -68.50
C ASN A 570 -52.45 -25.25 -68.88
N LEU A 571 -52.78 -24.70 -70.06
CA LEU A 571 -54.16 -24.55 -70.56
C LEU A 571 -54.84 -25.89 -70.93
N HIS A 572 -54.10 -26.98 -70.88
CA HIS A 572 -54.63 -28.34 -71.15
C HIS A 572 -54.91 -29.15 -69.87
N SER A 573 -54.63 -28.60 -68.65
CA SER A 573 -54.93 -29.25 -67.38
C SER A 573 -56.18 -28.61 -66.70
N LYS A 574 -57.13 -29.46 -66.30
CA LYS A 574 -58.27 -29.03 -65.48
C LYS A 574 -57.88 -28.82 -64.05
N GLU A 575 -58.28 -27.67 -63.52
CA GLU A 575 -58.34 -27.28 -62.10
C GLU A 575 -57.26 -26.35 -61.57
N VAL A 576 -57.68 -25.19 -61.11
CA VAL A 576 -57.48 -24.36 -59.93
C VAL A 576 -57.61 -22.85 -60.24
N ARG A 577 -58.43 -22.09 -59.48
CA ARG A 577 -58.60 -20.63 -59.66
C ARG A 577 -57.41 -19.87 -59.10
N PRO A 578 -56.74 -18.97 -59.85
CA PRO A 578 -55.52 -18.26 -59.44
C PRO A 578 -55.67 -17.38 -58.23
N GLU A 579 -56.85 -16.78 -58.07
CA GLU A 579 -57.11 -15.75 -57.05
C GLU A 579 -57.07 -16.30 -55.63
N GLU A 580 -57.43 -17.56 -55.41
CA GLU A 580 -57.44 -18.18 -54.07
C GLU A 580 -56.06 -18.57 -53.60
N ILE A 581 -55.14 -18.91 -54.51
CA ILE A 581 -53.73 -19.22 -54.18
C ILE A 581 -52.97 -17.93 -53.83
N ILE A 582 -53.19 -16.87 -54.63
CA ILE A 582 -52.54 -15.57 -54.40
C ILE A 582 -52.94 -15.00 -53.03
N HIS A 583 -54.25 -15.08 -52.72
CA HIS A 583 -54.75 -14.55 -51.45
C HIS A 583 -54.13 -15.27 -50.24
N ARG A 584 -54.08 -16.62 -50.23
CA ARG A 584 -53.51 -17.40 -49.12
C ARG A 584 -52.00 -17.22 -48.98
N VAL A 585 -51.24 -17.13 -50.04
CA VAL A 585 -49.80 -16.90 -50.04
C VAL A 585 -49.49 -15.50 -49.49
N THR A 586 -50.26 -14.48 -49.89
CA THR A 586 -50.11 -13.10 -49.40
C THR A 586 -50.41 -12.98 -47.91
N GLU A 587 -51.49 -13.61 -47.41
CA GLU A 587 -51.82 -13.64 -45.99
C GLU A 587 -50.67 -14.21 -45.10
N VAL A 588 -50.06 -15.33 -45.54
CA VAL A 588 -48.99 -15.98 -44.80
C VAL A 588 -47.72 -15.12 -44.80
N ILE A 589 -47.41 -14.43 -45.90
CA ILE A 589 -46.26 -13.51 -45.98
C ILE A 589 -46.46 -12.29 -45.11
N GLU A 590 -47.65 -11.66 -45.11
CA GLU A 590 -47.96 -10.51 -44.26
C GLU A 590 -47.92 -10.86 -42.79
N GLU A 591 -48.38 -12.04 -42.40
CA GLU A 591 -48.32 -12.51 -41.03
C GLU A 591 -46.86 -12.72 -40.54
N ASN A 592 -45.99 -13.31 -41.39
CA ASN A 592 -44.58 -13.47 -41.11
C ASN A 592 -43.87 -12.10 -40.97
N LEU A 593 -44.19 -11.15 -41.87
CA LEU A 593 -43.65 -9.78 -41.77
C LEU A 593 -44.05 -9.06 -40.50
N ARG A 594 -45.31 -9.19 -40.06
CA ARG A 594 -45.78 -8.63 -38.77
C ARG A 594 -44.99 -9.21 -37.60
N GLN A 595 -44.69 -10.51 -37.63
CA GLN A 595 -43.91 -11.16 -36.57
C GLN A 595 -42.45 -10.70 -36.55
N VAL A 596 -41.80 -10.54 -37.71
CA VAL A 596 -40.44 -9.98 -37.82
C VAL A 596 -40.37 -8.53 -37.31
N GLN A 597 -41.39 -7.71 -37.61
CA GLN A 597 -41.49 -6.35 -37.09
C GLN A 597 -41.68 -6.33 -35.58
N GLN A 598 -42.46 -7.27 -35.03
CA GLN A 598 -42.69 -7.41 -33.59
C GLN A 598 -41.39 -7.79 -32.83
N ILE A 599 -40.56 -8.66 -33.41
CA ILE A 599 -39.22 -9.01 -32.90
C ILE A 599 -38.28 -7.80 -32.94
N GLY A 600 -38.29 -7.02 -34.03
CA GLY A 600 -37.53 -5.79 -34.18
C GLY A 600 -37.91 -4.73 -33.11
N PHE A 601 -39.18 -4.61 -32.80
CA PHE A 601 -39.72 -3.71 -31.77
C PHE A 601 -39.27 -4.12 -30.37
N ILE A 602 -39.37 -5.40 -30.01
CA ILE A 602 -38.92 -5.96 -28.73
C ILE A 602 -37.42 -5.77 -28.55
N LEU A 603 -36.61 -5.99 -29.57
CA LEU A 603 -35.15 -5.77 -29.54
C LEU A 603 -34.81 -4.29 -29.42
N GLY A 604 -35.54 -3.39 -30.09
CA GLY A 604 -35.37 -1.93 -29.99
C GLY A 604 -35.74 -1.39 -28.62
N GLU A 605 -36.81 -1.88 -28.00
CA GLU A 605 -37.25 -1.48 -26.65
C GLU A 605 -36.26 -1.95 -25.58
N GLY A 606 -35.71 -3.17 -25.72
CA GLY A 606 -34.64 -3.69 -24.86
C GLY A 606 -33.36 -2.87 -24.95
N ALA A 607 -32.95 -2.49 -26.17
CA ALA A 607 -31.77 -1.64 -26.38
C ALA A 607 -31.93 -0.23 -25.78
N ALA A 608 -33.07 0.41 -25.97
CA ALA A 608 -33.38 1.72 -25.43
C ALA A 608 -33.45 1.73 -23.89
N LYS A 609 -33.92 0.65 -23.27
CA LYS A 609 -33.96 0.48 -21.83
C LYS A 609 -32.57 0.30 -21.23
N THR A 610 -31.71 -0.47 -21.93
CA THR A 610 -30.30 -0.67 -21.57
C THR A 610 -29.51 0.63 -21.69
N GLU A 611 -29.72 1.41 -22.75
CA GLU A 611 -29.09 2.72 -22.96
C GLU A 611 -29.48 3.73 -21.88
N LYS A 612 -30.77 3.81 -21.51
CA LYS A 612 -31.23 4.66 -20.41
C LYS A 612 -30.60 4.28 -19.08
N MET A 613 -30.43 3.00 -18.82
CA MET A 613 -29.84 2.49 -17.59
C MET A 613 -28.33 2.75 -17.52
N LEU A 614 -27.61 2.56 -18.63
CA LEU A 614 -26.18 2.92 -18.75
C LEU A 614 -25.98 4.44 -18.57
N ASN A 615 -26.80 5.28 -19.17
CA ASN A 615 -26.75 6.73 -19.00
C ASN A 615 -27.07 7.18 -17.56
N SER A 616 -27.95 6.47 -16.85
CA SER A 616 -28.20 6.69 -15.43
C SER A 616 -26.99 6.35 -14.55
N ILE A 617 -26.29 5.26 -14.88
CA ILE A 617 -25.07 4.85 -14.19
C ILE A 617 -23.96 5.87 -14.43
N ILE A 618 -23.74 6.30 -15.68
CA ILE A 618 -22.73 7.33 -16.01
C ILE A 618 -22.97 8.62 -15.23
N LYS A 619 -24.22 9.10 -15.17
CA LYS A 619 -24.59 10.30 -14.41
C LYS A 619 -24.42 10.17 -12.89
N SER A 620 -24.34 8.97 -12.35
CA SER A 620 -24.05 8.75 -10.92
C SER A 620 -22.55 8.75 -10.59
N TYR A 621 -21.69 8.77 -11.63
CA TYR A 621 -20.22 8.85 -11.50
C TYR A 621 -19.64 10.22 -11.88
N GLU A 622 -20.46 11.13 -12.47
CA GLU A 622 -20.18 12.56 -12.59
C GLU A 622 -20.64 13.30 -11.32
#